data_696bfcc8091b316978de8ac886221b77
#
_entry.id   696bfcc8091b316978de8ac886221b77
#
_cell.length_a   1.000
_cell.length_b   1.000
_cell.length_c   1.000
_cell.angle_alpha   90.00
_cell.angle_beta   90.00
_cell.angle_gamma   90.00
#
_symmetry.space_group_name_H-M   'P 1'
#
loop_
_entity.id
_entity.type
_entity.pdbx_description
1 polymer ?
#
loop_
_entity_poly.entity_id
_entity_poly.type
_entity_poly.pdbx_seq_one_letter_code
_entity_poly.pdbx_strand_id
1 'polypeptide(L)'
;KHAFTLPFINILGYDAFNPTEVVPEFTADLGLKKGEKVDYAIFQNGAPILIVECKNWKQDLNVHNSQLFRYFHVTKTRFALLTNGITYRFYTDLEETNKMDEKPFLEFDITNLKESTVKEIEKFHKSKFDVSKIVDNASNLKYTREIKNLIDQELQSPSQEFVRLFANKAYNGRLTSNVMDEFTEIVNKAFTQIISEKVNDRLNSALNKEEEKQKIEEVEEEPKSKVETTEEELEGFAIVVAILRRKLSKERIVSRDTQSYFGILLDDNNRKPLCRLHLNGGNKYISIFDDNKKEIKEPINSIDDIYNFEKQLLKTVENYNAE
;
A
#
# COMPACT_ATOMS: atom_id res chain seq x y z
N LYS A 1 -18.50 -3.08 -24.77
CA LYS A 1 -17.27 -3.60 -25.36
C LYS A 1 -16.29 -2.45 -25.69
N HIS A 2 -16.60 -1.57 -26.65
CA HIS A 2 -15.67 -0.57 -27.16
C HIS A 2 -15.22 0.47 -26.12
N ALA A 3 -16.11 0.91 -25.22
CA ALA A 3 -15.81 1.98 -24.28
C ALA A 3 -14.98 1.54 -23.05
N PHE A 4 -15.01 0.26 -22.68
CA PHE A 4 -14.35 -0.23 -21.46
C PHE A 4 -13.36 -1.37 -21.75
N THR A 5 -13.79 -2.40 -22.50
CA THR A 5 -12.95 -3.60 -22.69
C THR A 5 -11.75 -3.33 -23.61
N LEU A 6 -11.93 -2.65 -24.76
CA LEU A 6 -10.79 -2.33 -25.63
C LEU A 6 -9.77 -1.39 -24.97
N PRO A 7 -10.18 -0.29 -24.30
CA PRO A 7 -9.24 0.52 -23.52
C PRO A 7 -8.50 -0.29 -22.44
N PHE A 8 -9.18 -1.23 -21.75
CA PHE A 8 -8.54 -2.08 -20.78
C PHE A 8 -7.48 -3.00 -21.40
N ILE A 9 -7.77 -3.61 -22.56
CA ILE A 9 -6.82 -4.41 -23.32
C ILE A 9 -5.59 -3.58 -23.72
N ASN A 10 -5.80 -2.33 -24.18
CA ASN A 10 -4.72 -1.41 -24.52
C ASN A 10 -3.87 -1.02 -23.30
N ILE A 11 -4.50 -0.82 -22.12
CA ILE A 11 -3.78 -0.57 -20.85
C ILE A 11 -2.89 -1.76 -20.49
N LEU A 12 -3.32 -2.99 -20.80
CA LEU A 12 -2.48 -4.19 -20.65
C LEU A 12 -1.35 -4.28 -21.70
N GLY A 13 -1.20 -3.30 -22.58
CA GLY A 13 -0.11 -3.21 -23.55
C GLY A 13 -0.34 -4.04 -24.82
N TYR A 14 -1.55 -4.58 -25.03
CA TYR A 14 -1.92 -5.26 -26.28
C TYR A 14 -2.63 -4.28 -27.21
N ASP A 15 -2.20 -4.24 -28.48
CA ASP A 15 -2.85 -3.37 -29.47
C ASP A 15 -4.19 -3.97 -29.91
N ALA A 16 -5.28 -3.39 -29.42
CA ALA A 16 -6.64 -3.84 -29.71
C ALA A 16 -7.03 -3.69 -31.21
N PHE A 17 -6.24 -2.96 -32.00
CA PHE A 17 -6.44 -2.80 -33.44
C PHE A 17 -5.50 -3.67 -34.28
N ASN A 18 -4.57 -4.38 -33.66
CA ASN A 18 -3.71 -5.35 -34.33
C ASN A 18 -4.38 -6.75 -34.34
N PRO A 19 -4.89 -7.22 -35.50
CA PRO A 19 -5.60 -8.51 -35.57
C PRO A 19 -4.70 -9.73 -35.33
N THR A 20 -3.38 -9.57 -35.24
CA THR A 20 -2.47 -10.65 -34.85
C THR A 20 -2.25 -10.74 -33.35
N GLU A 21 -2.63 -9.72 -32.60
CA GLU A 21 -2.55 -9.68 -31.13
C GLU A 21 -3.92 -9.84 -30.48
N VAL A 22 -4.94 -9.12 -30.98
CA VAL A 22 -6.30 -9.15 -30.43
C VAL A 22 -7.27 -9.53 -31.53
N VAL A 23 -7.70 -10.78 -31.51
CA VAL A 23 -8.63 -11.33 -32.50
C VAL A 23 -10.06 -11.13 -32.00
N PRO A 24 -10.86 -10.26 -32.65
CA PRO A 24 -12.26 -10.09 -32.29
C PRO A 24 -13.11 -11.25 -32.79
N GLU A 25 -14.22 -11.53 -32.12
CA GLU A 25 -15.17 -12.57 -32.48
C GLU A 25 -14.50 -13.93 -32.77
N PHE A 26 -13.55 -14.31 -31.89
CA PHE A 26 -12.72 -15.49 -32.11
C PHE A 26 -13.56 -16.78 -32.05
N THR A 27 -13.38 -17.61 -33.09
CA THR A 27 -13.99 -18.96 -33.20
C THR A 27 -12.89 -20.00 -33.07
N ALA A 28 -13.09 -21.02 -32.20
CA ALA A 28 -12.24 -22.18 -32.17
C ALA A 28 -12.77 -23.27 -33.14
N ASP A 29 -11.92 -23.84 -33.96
CA ASP A 29 -12.30 -24.80 -35.01
C ASP A 29 -12.70 -26.21 -34.49
N LEU A 30 -12.85 -26.38 -33.18
CA LEU A 30 -13.02 -27.69 -32.55
C LEU A 30 -14.39 -27.86 -31.87
N GLY A 31 -15.36 -28.42 -32.63
CA GLY A 31 -16.52 -29.10 -32.04
C GLY A 31 -17.54 -28.22 -31.28
N LEU A 32 -17.43 -26.91 -31.36
CA LEU A 32 -18.37 -25.98 -30.77
C LEU A 32 -19.66 -25.86 -31.59
N LYS A 33 -20.75 -25.39 -30.96
CA LYS A 33 -21.99 -25.10 -31.70
C LYS A 33 -21.67 -24.11 -32.81
N LYS A 34 -22.12 -24.44 -34.03
CA LYS A 34 -21.91 -23.64 -35.23
C LYS A 34 -22.31 -22.18 -34.96
N GLY A 35 -21.31 -21.25 -35.05
CA GLY A 35 -21.55 -19.83 -34.88
C GLY A 35 -21.30 -19.29 -33.45
N GLU A 36 -20.90 -20.12 -32.47
CA GLU A 36 -20.40 -19.61 -31.17
C GLU A 36 -19.07 -18.90 -31.35
N LYS A 37 -18.86 -17.77 -30.66
CA LYS A 37 -17.65 -16.94 -30.70
C LYS A 37 -17.42 -16.34 -29.33
N VAL A 38 -16.15 -16.23 -28.88
CA VAL A 38 -15.82 -15.33 -27.77
C VAL A 38 -15.53 -13.93 -28.31
N ASP A 39 -15.76 -12.91 -27.51
CA ASP A 39 -15.69 -11.53 -27.98
C ASP A 39 -14.28 -11.16 -28.42
N TYR A 40 -13.25 -11.58 -27.67
CA TYR A 40 -11.84 -11.39 -28.05
C TYR A 40 -10.97 -12.56 -27.61
N ALA A 41 -9.93 -12.86 -28.38
CA ALA A 41 -8.81 -13.68 -27.94
C ALA A 41 -7.51 -12.90 -28.07
N ILE A 42 -6.72 -12.86 -27.01
CA ILE A 42 -5.41 -12.20 -27.00
C ILE A 42 -4.35 -13.24 -27.29
N PHE A 43 -3.49 -12.94 -28.24
CA PHE A 43 -2.42 -13.83 -28.72
C PHE A 43 -1.04 -13.28 -28.34
N GLN A 44 -0.15 -14.17 -28.00
CA GLN A 44 1.27 -13.88 -27.85
C GLN A 44 2.07 -15.03 -28.45
N ASN A 45 3.06 -14.72 -29.29
CA ASN A 45 3.89 -15.70 -29.98
C ASN A 45 3.08 -16.73 -30.82
N GLY A 46 1.95 -16.32 -31.38
CA GLY A 46 1.08 -17.16 -32.21
C GLY A 46 0.16 -18.10 -31.43
N ALA A 47 0.15 -18.05 -30.10
CA ALA A 47 -0.73 -18.84 -29.26
C ALA A 47 -1.72 -17.94 -28.48
N PRO A 48 -2.99 -18.37 -28.29
CA PRO A 48 -3.93 -17.63 -27.48
C PRO A 48 -3.54 -17.75 -26.00
N ILE A 49 -3.42 -16.62 -25.32
CA ILE A 49 -3.03 -16.55 -23.90
C ILE A 49 -4.18 -16.18 -22.98
N LEU A 50 -5.14 -15.40 -23.49
CA LEU A 50 -6.30 -14.94 -22.74
C LEU A 50 -7.51 -14.84 -23.68
N ILE A 51 -8.64 -15.44 -23.30
CA ILE A 51 -9.93 -15.24 -23.97
C ILE A 51 -10.79 -14.28 -23.13
N VAL A 52 -11.56 -13.46 -23.82
CA VAL A 52 -12.36 -12.40 -23.18
C VAL A 52 -13.82 -12.51 -23.65
N GLU A 53 -14.72 -12.57 -22.70
CA GLU A 53 -16.16 -12.50 -22.91
C GLU A 53 -16.73 -11.27 -22.24
N CYS A 54 -17.49 -10.49 -23.00
CA CYS A 54 -18.08 -9.22 -22.55
C CYS A 54 -19.59 -9.32 -22.45
N LYS A 55 -20.11 -8.90 -21.33
CA LYS A 55 -21.57 -8.81 -21.11
C LYS A 55 -22.03 -7.34 -21.06
N ASN A 56 -23.32 -7.14 -21.12
CA ASN A 56 -23.89 -5.81 -20.92
C ASN A 56 -23.61 -5.34 -19.50
N TRP A 57 -23.32 -4.06 -19.31
CA TRP A 57 -22.98 -3.49 -18.00
C TRP A 57 -24.05 -3.69 -16.91
N LYS A 58 -25.30 -3.89 -17.30
CA LYS A 58 -26.44 -4.18 -16.39
C LYS A 58 -26.58 -5.66 -16.04
N GLN A 59 -25.82 -6.56 -16.67
CA GLN A 59 -25.96 -7.99 -16.45
C GLN A 59 -25.11 -8.44 -15.27
N ASP A 60 -25.70 -9.33 -14.45
CA ASP A 60 -24.97 -10.06 -13.44
C ASP A 60 -24.08 -11.12 -14.11
N LEU A 61 -22.80 -11.11 -13.77
CA LEU A 61 -21.81 -12.03 -14.30
C LEU A 61 -21.90 -13.44 -13.71
N ASN A 62 -22.69 -13.66 -12.64
CA ASN A 62 -22.84 -14.97 -12.00
C ASN A 62 -23.55 -16.00 -12.88
N VAL A 63 -24.35 -15.55 -13.85
CA VAL A 63 -25.24 -16.40 -14.67
C VAL A 63 -24.68 -16.71 -16.07
N HIS A 64 -23.56 -16.10 -16.48
CA HIS A 64 -23.18 -16.00 -17.90
C HIS A 64 -21.80 -16.57 -18.28
N ASN A 65 -21.27 -17.53 -17.56
CA ASN A 65 -19.92 -18.05 -17.82
C ASN A 65 -19.88 -19.31 -18.70
N SER A 66 -21.02 -19.96 -19.00
CA SER A 66 -21.08 -21.25 -19.73
C SER A 66 -20.40 -21.24 -21.11
N GLN A 67 -20.48 -20.13 -21.84
CA GLN A 67 -19.81 -19.98 -23.14
C GLN A 67 -18.31 -19.88 -22.95
N LEU A 68 -17.84 -19.06 -21.99
CA LEU A 68 -16.42 -18.90 -21.67
C LEU A 68 -15.80 -20.23 -21.21
N PHE A 69 -16.52 -21.04 -20.39
CA PHE A 69 -16.08 -22.38 -19.98
C PHE A 69 -15.82 -23.30 -21.18
N ARG A 70 -16.76 -23.34 -22.14
CA ARG A 70 -16.57 -24.18 -23.34
C ARG A 70 -15.37 -23.76 -24.16
N TYR A 71 -15.20 -22.43 -24.37
CA TYR A 71 -14.06 -21.91 -25.11
C TYR A 71 -12.74 -22.16 -24.39
N PHE A 72 -12.69 -21.97 -23.09
CA PHE A 72 -11.50 -22.25 -22.29
C PHE A 72 -11.00 -23.69 -22.51
N HIS A 73 -11.92 -24.65 -22.46
CA HIS A 73 -11.59 -26.07 -22.61
C HIS A 73 -11.06 -26.41 -24.01
N VAL A 74 -11.61 -25.83 -25.08
CA VAL A 74 -11.19 -26.16 -26.46
C VAL A 74 -10.00 -25.36 -26.97
N THR A 75 -9.78 -24.15 -26.45
CA THR A 75 -8.69 -23.26 -26.92
C THR A 75 -7.35 -23.56 -26.27
N LYS A 76 -7.30 -24.36 -25.20
CA LYS A 76 -6.11 -24.59 -24.37
C LYS A 76 -5.49 -23.31 -23.81
N THR A 77 -6.29 -22.25 -23.72
CA THR A 77 -5.88 -20.97 -23.14
C THR A 77 -5.76 -21.14 -21.63
N ARG A 78 -4.74 -20.52 -21.02
CA ARG A 78 -4.53 -20.63 -19.57
C ARG A 78 -5.34 -19.61 -18.76
N PHE A 79 -5.85 -18.57 -19.40
CA PHE A 79 -6.60 -17.53 -18.71
C PHE A 79 -7.87 -17.15 -19.49
N ALA A 80 -8.91 -16.81 -18.73
CA ALA A 80 -10.14 -16.27 -19.25
C ALA A 80 -10.57 -15.04 -18.47
N LEU A 81 -11.13 -14.07 -19.16
CA LEU A 81 -11.68 -12.83 -18.60
C LEU A 81 -13.17 -12.74 -18.93
N LEU A 82 -14.00 -12.64 -17.90
CA LEU A 82 -15.41 -12.27 -18.01
C LEU A 82 -15.59 -10.84 -17.48
N THR A 83 -16.23 -9.98 -18.28
CA THR A 83 -16.45 -8.61 -17.85
C THR A 83 -17.79 -8.04 -18.37
N ASN A 84 -18.38 -7.15 -17.60
CA ASN A 84 -19.47 -6.28 -18.08
C ASN A 84 -19.00 -4.83 -18.30
N GLY A 85 -17.68 -4.60 -18.22
CA GLY A 85 -17.05 -3.29 -18.37
C GLY A 85 -16.88 -2.51 -17.07
N ILE A 86 -17.54 -2.93 -15.98
CA ILE A 86 -17.37 -2.39 -14.62
C ILE A 86 -16.67 -3.41 -13.75
N THR A 87 -17.22 -4.62 -13.71
CA THR A 87 -16.63 -5.77 -12.99
C THR A 87 -15.79 -6.61 -13.96
N TYR A 88 -14.62 -7.02 -13.52
CA TYR A 88 -13.68 -7.86 -14.24
C TYR A 88 -13.37 -9.09 -13.41
N ARG A 89 -13.51 -10.29 -14.02
CA ARG A 89 -13.29 -11.60 -13.39
C ARG A 89 -12.31 -12.42 -14.20
N PHE A 90 -11.14 -12.68 -13.63
CA PHE A 90 -10.12 -13.53 -14.24
C PHE A 90 -10.22 -14.95 -13.71
N TYR A 91 -10.16 -15.90 -14.63
CA TYR A 91 -10.25 -17.32 -14.38
C TYR A 91 -9.02 -18.04 -14.93
N THR A 92 -8.69 -19.19 -14.34
CA THR A 92 -7.67 -20.13 -14.80
C THR A 92 -8.09 -21.55 -14.42
N ASP A 93 -7.22 -22.52 -14.57
CA ASP A 93 -7.42 -23.95 -14.33
C ASP A 93 -6.53 -24.47 -13.19
N LEU A 94 -6.78 -23.99 -11.95
CA LEU A 94 -6.01 -24.38 -10.77
C LEU A 94 -6.38 -25.78 -10.25
N GLU A 95 -7.66 -26.15 -10.35
CA GLU A 95 -8.17 -27.41 -9.81
C GLU A 95 -7.94 -28.59 -10.75
N GLU A 96 -8.21 -28.41 -12.03
CA GLU A 96 -8.08 -29.44 -13.05
C GLU A 96 -7.55 -28.83 -14.36
N THR A 97 -6.43 -29.34 -14.84
CA THR A 97 -5.77 -28.82 -16.04
C THR A 97 -6.73 -28.74 -17.23
N ASN A 98 -6.72 -27.59 -17.91
CA ASN A 98 -7.56 -27.28 -19.08
C ASN A 98 -9.08 -27.27 -18.79
N LYS A 99 -9.46 -27.12 -17.54
CA LYS A 99 -10.84 -26.92 -17.11
C LYS A 99 -10.92 -25.66 -16.27
N MET A 100 -11.59 -24.63 -16.78
CA MET A 100 -11.74 -23.37 -16.08
C MET A 100 -12.39 -23.57 -14.71
N ASP A 101 -11.80 -23.01 -13.66
CA ASP A 101 -12.37 -23.03 -12.31
C ASP A 101 -13.73 -22.32 -12.28
N GLU A 102 -14.63 -22.75 -11.41
CA GLU A 102 -15.94 -22.11 -11.24
C GLU A 102 -15.83 -20.70 -10.66
N LYS A 103 -14.86 -20.49 -9.76
CA LYS A 103 -14.62 -19.21 -9.10
C LYS A 103 -13.45 -18.46 -9.73
N PRO A 104 -13.57 -17.13 -9.97
CA PRO A 104 -12.46 -16.34 -10.46
C PRO A 104 -11.36 -16.26 -9.39
N PHE A 105 -10.09 -16.31 -9.78
CA PHE A 105 -8.98 -16.11 -8.86
C PHE A 105 -8.73 -14.61 -8.57
N LEU A 106 -9.06 -13.72 -9.54
CA LEU A 106 -8.98 -12.28 -9.39
C LEU A 106 -10.31 -11.66 -9.83
N GLU A 107 -10.90 -10.81 -8.98
CA GLU A 107 -12.11 -10.06 -9.25
C GLU A 107 -11.96 -8.63 -8.74
N PHE A 108 -12.36 -7.66 -9.55
CA PHE A 108 -12.35 -6.26 -9.17
C PHE A 108 -13.41 -5.44 -9.90
N ASP A 109 -13.75 -4.32 -9.30
CA ASP A 109 -14.58 -3.27 -9.86
C ASP A 109 -13.71 -2.06 -10.18
N ILE A 110 -13.78 -1.56 -11.43
CA ILE A 110 -12.96 -0.42 -11.86
C ILE A 110 -13.31 0.89 -11.15
N THR A 111 -14.49 0.99 -10.54
CA THR A 111 -14.92 2.16 -9.77
C THR A 111 -14.34 2.19 -8.35
N ASN A 112 -13.78 1.06 -7.88
CA ASN A 112 -13.20 0.91 -6.55
C ASN A 112 -11.90 0.08 -6.59
N LEU A 113 -10.92 0.53 -7.35
CA LEU A 113 -9.62 -0.15 -7.48
C LEU A 113 -8.74 0.10 -6.26
N LYS A 114 -8.20 -1.00 -5.72
CA LYS A 114 -7.18 -0.96 -4.66
C LYS A 114 -5.79 -1.10 -5.27
N GLU A 115 -4.79 -0.47 -4.69
CA GLU A 115 -3.39 -0.56 -5.16
C GLU A 115 -2.89 -2.02 -5.27
N SER A 116 -3.25 -2.87 -4.30
CA SER A 116 -2.94 -4.30 -4.34
C SER A 116 -3.52 -5.00 -5.57
N THR A 117 -4.74 -4.63 -5.98
CA THR A 117 -5.40 -5.18 -7.17
C THR A 117 -4.71 -4.71 -8.44
N VAL A 118 -4.28 -3.45 -8.51
CA VAL A 118 -3.53 -2.92 -9.66
C VAL A 118 -2.24 -3.71 -9.87
N LYS A 119 -1.50 -4.04 -8.80
CA LYS A 119 -0.29 -4.88 -8.87
C LYS A 119 -0.55 -6.27 -9.44
N GLU A 120 -1.73 -6.83 -9.18
CA GLU A 120 -2.13 -8.12 -9.77
C GLU A 120 -2.51 -8.00 -11.25
N ILE A 121 -3.22 -6.94 -11.61
CA ILE A 121 -3.57 -6.64 -13.01
C ILE A 121 -2.32 -6.40 -13.86
N GLU A 122 -1.30 -5.72 -13.32
CA GLU A 122 -0.03 -5.46 -14.00
C GLU A 122 0.71 -6.74 -14.44
N LYS A 123 0.48 -7.89 -13.81
CA LYS A 123 1.08 -9.17 -14.22
C LYS A 123 0.56 -9.64 -15.58
N PHE A 124 -0.63 -9.17 -16.00
CA PHE A 124 -1.20 -9.43 -17.31
C PHE A 124 -0.71 -8.46 -18.39
N HIS A 125 0.06 -7.44 -18.02
CA HIS A 125 0.63 -6.53 -19.01
C HIS A 125 1.60 -7.29 -19.92
N LYS A 126 1.52 -7.04 -21.24
CA LYS A 126 2.29 -7.73 -22.29
C LYS A 126 3.78 -7.90 -21.99
N SER A 127 4.41 -6.88 -21.42
CA SER A 127 5.84 -6.92 -21.06
C SER A 127 6.18 -7.72 -19.81
N LYS A 128 5.19 -8.01 -18.95
CA LYS A 128 5.34 -8.71 -17.66
C LYS A 128 4.68 -10.09 -17.66
N PHE A 129 4.00 -10.43 -18.75
CA PHE A 129 3.18 -11.65 -18.83
C PHE A 129 4.04 -12.91 -18.74
N ASP A 130 3.81 -13.69 -17.69
CA ASP A 130 4.46 -14.97 -17.43
C ASP A 130 3.42 -15.93 -16.83
N VAL A 131 3.06 -16.94 -17.62
CA VAL A 131 2.02 -17.91 -17.25
C VAL A 131 2.29 -18.56 -15.91
N SER A 132 3.52 -19.04 -15.67
CA SER A 132 3.87 -19.75 -14.44
C SER A 132 3.72 -18.86 -13.22
N LYS A 133 4.26 -17.64 -13.27
CA LYS A 133 4.16 -16.69 -12.17
C LYS A 133 2.71 -16.26 -11.87
N ILE A 134 1.90 -16.10 -12.92
CA ILE A 134 0.49 -15.73 -12.75
C ILE A 134 -0.29 -16.89 -12.12
N VAL A 135 -0.07 -18.14 -12.56
CA VAL A 135 -0.75 -19.32 -12.02
C VAL A 135 -0.36 -19.57 -10.57
N ASP A 136 0.94 -19.50 -10.21
CA ASP A 136 1.41 -19.64 -8.82
C ASP A 136 0.76 -18.61 -7.90
N ASN A 137 0.66 -17.36 -8.38
CA ASN A 137 0.02 -16.29 -7.65
C ASN A 137 -1.51 -16.42 -7.59
N ALA A 138 -2.14 -16.92 -8.65
CA ALA A 138 -3.58 -17.13 -8.73
C ALA A 138 -4.10 -18.07 -7.63
N SER A 139 -3.35 -19.15 -7.34
CA SER A 139 -3.63 -20.07 -6.24
C SER A 139 -3.67 -19.33 -4.89
N ASN A 140 -2.65 -18.52 -4.60
CA ASN A 140 -2.60 -17.75 -3.37
C ASN A 140 -3.75 -16.72 -3.28
N LEU A 141 -4.07 -16.04 -4.36
CA LEU A 141 -5.16 -15.06 -4.41
C LEU A 141 -6.52 -15.72 -4.17
N LYS A 142 -6.77 -16.87 -4.83
CA LYS A 142 -8.01 -17.63 -4.68
C LYS A 142 -8.21 -18.05 -3.22
N TYR A 143 -7.23 -18.76 -2.64
CA TYR A 143 -7.36 -19.24 -1.26
C TYR A 143 -7.37 -18.12 -0.22
N THR A 144 -6.58 -17.06 -0.42
CA THR A 144 -6.63 -15.89 0.48
C THR A 144 -8.01 -15.24 0.49
N ARG A 145 -8.65 -15.12 -0.67
CA ARG A 145 -10.00 -14.57 -0.76
C ARG A 145 -11.03 -15.48 -0.10
N GLU A 146 -10.95 -16.78 -0.35
CA GLU A 146 -11.87 -17.75 0.27
C GLU A 146 -11.73 -17.78 1.79
N ILE A 147 -10.49 -17.80 2.31
CA ILE A 147 -10.24 -17.74 3.75
C ILE A 147 -10.77 -16.43 4.35
N LYS A 148 -10.56 -15.29 3.69
CA LYS A 148 -11.13 -14.01 4.16
C LYS A 148 -12.65 -14.05 4.24
N ASN A 149 -13.32 -14.62 3.25
CA ASN A 149 -14.78 -14.76 3.27
C ASN A 149 -15.25 -15.68 4.39
N LEU A 150 -14.56 -16.79 4.64
CA LEU A 150 -14.87 -17.69 5.75
C LEU A 150 -14.65 -16.99 7.11
N ILE A 151 -13.54 -16.27 7.26
CA ILE A 151 -13.29 -15.49 8.48
C ILE A 151 -14.40 -14.44 8.70
N ASP A 152 -14.79 -13.72 7.63
CA ASP A 152 -15.84 -12.70 7.72
C ASP A 152 -17.20 -13.31 8.11
N GLN A 153 -17.54 -14.49 7.58
CA GLN A 153 -18.73 -15.23 7.98
C GLN A 153 -18.69 -15.63 9.47
N GLU A 154 -17.54 -16.14 9.94
CA GLU A 154 -17.37 -16.51 11.35
C GLU A 154 -17.40 -15.28 12.27
N LEU A 155 -16.93 -14.12 11.81
CA LEU A 155 -17.02 -12.86 12.56
C LEU A 155 -18.44 -12.31 12.65
N GLN A 156 -19.27 -12.54 11.63
CA GLN A 156 -20.66 -12.10 11.62
C GLN A 156 -21.60 -13.08 12.36
N SER A 157 -21.34 -14.38 12.21
CA SER A 157 -22.16 -15.45 12.79
C SER A 157 -21.29 -16.66 13.07
N PRO A 158 -20.62 -16.72 14.25
CA PRO A 158 -19.72 -17.82 14.59
C PRO A 158 -20.40 -19.18 14.57
N SER A 159 -19.81 -20.13 13.86
CA SER A 159 -20.26 -21.51 13.84
C SER A 159 -19.98 -22.20 15.20
N GLN A 160 -20.73 -23.23 15.50
CA GLN A 160 -20.51 -24.05 16.72
C GLN A 160 -19.08 -24.63 16.77
N GLU A 161 -18.50 -24.98 15.64
CA GLU A 161 -17.12 -25.49 15.54
C GLU A 161 -16.12 -24.40 15.88
N PHE A 162 -16.32 -23.20 15.35
CA PHE A 162 -15.46 -22.06 15.61
C PHE A 162 -15.50 -21.64 17.09
N VAL A 163 -16.68 -21.54 17.68
CA VAL A 163 -16.84 -21.24 19.11
C VAL A 163 -16.19 -22.32 19.96
N ARG A 164 -16.37 -23.60 19.64
CA ARG A 164 -15.78 -24.72 20.36
C ARG A 164 -14.24 -24.70 20.34
N LEU A 165 -13.61 -24.20 19.28
CA LEU A 165 -12.16 -24.05 19.18
C LEU A 165 -11.62 -23.15 20.29
N PHE A 166 -12.30 -22.06 20.61
CA PHE A 166 -11.92 -21.13 21.67
C PHE A 166 -12.38 -21.61 23.05
N ALA A 167 -13.60 -22.09 23.15
CA ALA A 167 -14.18 -22.58 24.40
C ALA A 167 -13.34 -23.73 25.02
N ASN A 168 -12.87 -24.68 24.20
CA ASN A 168 -12.01 -25.77 24.65
C ASN A 168 -10.65 -25.29 25.24
N LYS A 169 -10.17 -24.14 24.81
CA LYS A 169 -8.90 -23.58 25.26
C LYS A 169 -9.06 -22.65 26.47
N ALA A 170 -10.22 -22.01 26.59
CA ALA A 170 -10.49 -21.00 27.61
C ALA A 170 -11.22 -21.55 28.83
N TYR A 171 -11.91 -22.71 28.70
CA TYR A 171 -12.77 -23.29 29.75
C TYR A 171 -12.41 -24.72 30.02
N ASN A 172 -12.19 -25.02 31.31
CA ASN A 172 -11.81 -26.38 31.78
C ASN A 172 -13.01 -27.27 32.13
N GLY A 173 -14.23 -26.74 32.02
CA GLY A 173 -15.46 -27.47 32.35
C GLY A 173 -16.04 -28.23 31.15
N ARG A 174 -17.14 -28.92 31.38
CA ARG A 174 -17.87 -29.63 30.32
C ARG A 174 -18.63 -28.62 29.44
N LEU A 175 -18.42 -28.67 28.14
CA LEU A 175 -19.16 -27.85 27.14
C LEU A 175 -20.57 -28.41 26.93
N THR A 176 -21.52 -27.93 27.72
CA THR A 176 -22.96 -28.19 27.51
C THR A 176 -23.54 -27.20 26.48
N SER A 177 -24.77 -27.41 26.01
CA SER A 177 -25.45 -26.49 25.08
C SER A 177 -25.49 -25.07 25.62
N ASN A 178 -25.92 -24.89 26.89
CA ASN A 178 -26.03 -23.56 27.49
C ASN A 178 -24.64 -22.88 27.59
N VAL A 179 -23.59 -23.63 27.94
CA VAL A 179 -22.21 -23.10 27.97
C VAL A 179 -21.75 -22.71 26.57
N MET A 180 -22.09 -23.47 25.54
CA MET A 180 -21.77 -23.14 24.15
C MET A 180 -22.50 -21.87 23.68
N ASP A 181 -23.74 -21.65 24.07
CA ASP A 181 -24.49 -20.45 23.76
C ASP A 181 -23.86 -19.20 24.42
N GLU A 182 -23.48 -19.31 25.71
CA GLU A 182 -22.72 -18.27 26.41
C GLU A 182 -21.39 -17.97 25.73
N PHE A 183 -20.62 -19.01 25.34
CA PHE A 183 -19.36 -18.83 24.63
C PHE A 183 -19.54 -18.23 23.24
N THR A 184 -20.65 -18.43 22.59
CA THR A 184 -20.96 -17.77 21.30
C THR A 184 -21.03 -16.25 21.47
N GLU A 185 -21.71 -15.77 22.51
CA GLU A 185 -21.77 -14.35 22.84
C GLU A 185 -20.39 -13.78 23.23
N ILE A 186 -19.62 -14.53 24.04
CA ILE A 186 -18.25 -14.14 24.48
C ILE A 186 -17.32 -14.02 23.28
N VAL A 187 -17.35 -14.98 22.35
CA VAL A 187 -16.51 -14.98 21.14
C VAL A 187 -16.86 -13.79 20.25
N ASN A 188 -18.15 -13.52 19.99
CA ASN A 188 -18.60 -12.35 19.26
C ASN A 188 -18.11 -11.04 19.88
N LYS A 189 -18.27 -10.89 21.18
CA LYS A 189 -17.82 -9.73 21.92
C LYS A 189 -16.30 -9.55 21.83
N ALA A 190 -15.55 -10.63 22.00
CA ALA A 190 -14.09 -10.61 21.93
C ALA A 190 -13.59 -10.18 20.54
N PHE A 191 -14.17 -10.70 19.46
CA PHE A 191 -13.81 -10.28 18.10
C PHE A 191 -14.15 -8.81 17.83
N THR A 192 -15.33 -8.36 18.26
CA THR A 192 -15.71 -6.94 18.13
C THR A 192 -14.73 -6.02 18.84
N GLN A 193 -14.30 -6.41 20.06
CA GLN A 193 -13.31 -5.64 20.82
C GLN A 193 -11.95 -5.62 20.12
N ILE A 194 -11.42 -6.77 19.72
CA ILE A 194 -10.13 -6.86 19.02
C ILE A 194 -10.13 -6.02 17.73
N ILE A 195 -11.20 -6.08 16.94
CA ILE A 195 -11.31 -5.30 15.72
C ILE A 195 -11.32 -3.80 16.05
N SER A 196 -12.11 -3.39 17.05
CA SER A 196 -12.19 -1.99 17.48
C SER A 196 -10.83 -1.47 17.98
N GLU A 197 -10.11 -2.26 18.78
CA GLU A 197 -8.77 -1.93 19.26
C GLU A 197 -7.79 -1.78 18.09
N LYS A 198 -7.78 -2.72 17.15
CA LYS A 198 -6.91 -2.65 15.95
C LYS A 198 -7.21 -1.45 15.06
N VAL A 199 -8.48 -1.07 14.91
CA VAL A 199 -8.89 0.12 14.17
C VAL A 199 -8.42 1.38 14.88
N ASN A 200 -8.63 1.47 16.22
CA ASN A 200 -8.19 2.61 17.01
C ASN A 200 -6.67 2.78 17.00
N ASP A 201 -5.91 1.69 17.12
CA ASP A 201 -4.44 1.71 17.02
C ASP A 201 -3.96 2.27 15.68
N ARG A 202 -4.61 1.85 14.58
CA ARG A 202 -4.29 2.37 13.24
C ARG A 202 -4.67 3.83 13.05
N LEU A 203 -5.82 4.24 13.57
CA LEU A 203 -6.27 5.64 13.52
C LEU A 203 -5.31 6.54 14.33
N ASN A 204 -4.96 6.14 15.55
CA ASN A 204 -4.00 6.87 16.37
C ASN A 204 -2.61 6.96 15.69
N SER A 205 -2.16 5.87 15.07
CA SER A 205 -0.90 5.87 14.32
C SER A 205 -0.96 6.76 13.07
N ALA A 206 -2.11 6.88 12.41
CA ALA A 206 -2.31 7.75 11.27
C ALA A 206 -2.39 9.22 11.69
N LEU A 207 -3.14 9.53 12.77
CA LEU A 207 -3.25 10.88 13.34
C LEU A 207 -1.89 11.40 13.81
N ASN A 208 -1.11 10.57 14.51
CA ASN A 208 0.24 10.95 14.92
C ASN A 208 1.15 11.26 13.72
N LYS A 209 1.03 10.50 12.62
CA LYS A 209 1.76 10.78 11.38
C LYS A 209 1.28 12.04 10.65
N GLU A 210 -0.02 12.35 10.72
CA GLU A 210 -0.56 13.59 10.17
C GLU A 210 -0.20 14.80 11.03
N GLU A 211 -0.24 14.67 12.36
CA GLU A 211 0.26 15.70 13.26
C GLU A 211 1.76 15.96 13.10
N GLU A 212 2.55 14.91 12.88
CA GLU A 212 3.97 15.06 12.53
C GLU A 212 4.15 15.73 11.15
N LYS A 213 3.31 15.39 10.16
CA LYS A 213 3.31 16.05 8.85
C LYS A 213 2.84 17.51 8.93
N GLN A 214 1.76 17.79 9.65
CA GLN A 214 1.28 19.16 9.84
C GLN A 214 2.29 20.02 10.58
N LYS A 215 2.96 19.49 11.61
CA LYS A 215 4.08 20.19 12.26
C LYS A 215 5.27 20.43 11.31
N ILE A 216 5.45 19.59 10.30
CA ILE A 216 6.47 19.77 9.27
C ILE A 216 6.00 20.76 8.21
N GLU A 217 4.71 20.73 7.83
CA GLU A 217 4.10 21.64 6.84
C GLU A 217 3.86 23.04 7.44
N GLU A 218 3.46 23.17 8.71
CA GLU A 218 3.38 24.45 9.41
C GLU A 218 4.74 25.17 9.53
N VAL A 219 5.85 24.41 9.52
CA VAL A 219 7.20 24.95 9.45
C VAL A 219 7.59 25.35 8.00
N GLU A 220 6.89 24.84 6.97
CA GLU A 220 7.13 25.19 5.57
C GLU A 220 6.23 26.31 5.01
N GLU A 221 5.08 26.59 5.66
CA GLU A 221 4.08 27.60 5.20
C GLU A 221 3.98 28.87 6.05
N GLU A 222 4.93 29.17 6.93
CA GLU A 222 4.94 30.51 7.50
C GLU A 222 5.20 31.55 6.39
N PRO A 223 4.28 32.53 6.20
CA PRO A 223 4.46 33.55 5.19
C PRO A 223 5.75 34.31 5.49
N LYS A 224 6.53 34.62 4.47
CA LYS A 224 7.73 35.48 4.49
C LYS A 224 7.40 36.85 5.07
N SER A 225 7.08 36.96 6.36
CA SER A 225 7.17 38.17 7.12
C SER A 225 8.66 38.40 7.44
N LYS A 226 9.14 39.61 7.31
CA LYS A 226 10.53 40.01 7.52
C LYS A 226 11.09 39.42 8.81
N VAL A 227 11.73 38.28 8.71
CA VAL A 227 12.60 37.73 9.75
C VAL A 227 13.93 38.46 9.54
N GLU A 228 14.27 39.37 10.42
CA GLU A 228 15.59 40.04 10.42
C GLU A 228 16.52 39.16 11.28
N THR A 229 17.43 38.46 10.64
CA THR A 229 18.47 37.69 11.34
C THR A 229 19.29 38.64 12.23
N THR A 230 19.36 38.31 13.50
CA THR A 230 20.07 39.16 14.48
C THR A 230 21.59 38.94 14.43
N GLU A 231 22.35 39.93 14.90
CA GLU A 231 23.81 39.79 15.02
C GLU A 231 24.19 38.59 15.90
N GLU A 232 23.46 38.36 16.99
CA GLU A 232 23.66 37.19 17.88
C GLU A 232 23.45 35.86 17.17
N GLU A 233 22.48 35.75 16.28
CA GLU A 233 22.24 34.53 15.50
C GLU A 233 23.36 34.26 14.51
N LEU A 234 23.92 35.29 13.89
CA LEU A 234 25.06 35.19 13.00
C LEU A 234 26.32 34.79 13.75
N GLU A 235 26.56 35.35 14.94
CA GLU A 235 27.69 34.96 15.80
C GLU A 235 27.54 33.50 16.26
N GLY A 236 26.37 33.08 16.75
CA GLY A 236 26.08 31.70 17.12
C GLY A 236 26.27 30.74 15.95
N PHE A 237 25.84 31.11 14.75
CA PHE A 237 26.10 30.34 13.52
C PHE A 237 27.57 30.21 13.25
N ALA A 238 28.38 31.28 13.38
CA ALA A 238 29.79 31.26 13.16
C ALA A 238 30.52 30.29 14.12
N ILE A 239 30.08 30.24 15.39
CA ILE A 239 30.64 29.30 16.39
C ILE A 239 30.30 27.85 16.00
N VAL A 240 29.03 27.56 15.67
CA VAL A 240 28.60 26.22 15.25
C VAL A 240 29.35 25.78 14.00
N VAL A 241 29.50 26.65 13.00
CA VAL A 241 30.32 26.38 11.80
C VAL A 241 31.77 26.09 12.16
N ALA A 242 32.36 26.86 13.07
CA ALA A 242 33.75 26.66 13.51
C ALA A 242 33.94 25.26 14.14
N ILE A 243 32.98 24.81 14.96
CA ILE A 243 33.00 23.48 15.57
C ILE A 243 32.86 22.39 14.51
N LEU A 244 31.85 22.51 13.64
CA LEU A 244 31.49 21.47 12.69
C LEU A 244 32.45 21.33 11.52
N ARG A 245 33.22 22.38 11.18
CA ARG A 245 34.25 22.34 10.14
C ARG A 245 35.38 21.34 10.41
N ARG A 246 35.44 20.80 11.60
CA ARG A 246 36.35 19.68 11.91
C ARG A 246 35.99 18.39 11.22
N LYS A 247 34.69 18.23 10.82
CA LYS A 247 34.15 17.01 10.19
C LYS A 247 33.38 17.25 8.91
N LEU A 248 32.95 18.49 8.64
CA LEU A 248 32.18 18.87 7.47
C LEU A 248 32.82 20.02 6.71
N SER A 249 32.62 20.07 5.40
CA SER A 249 32.89 21.28 4.63
C SER A 249 31.88 22.38 4.90
N LYS A 250 32.27 23.64 4.80
CA LYS A 250 31.41 24.79 5.12
C LYS A 250 30.12 24.81 4.28
N GLU A 251 30.21 24.38 3.03
CA GLU A 251 29.12 24.39 2.04
C GLU A 251 27.99 23.45 2.42
N ARG A 252 28.24 22.47 3.28
CA ARG A 252 27.27 21.52 3.78
C ARG A 252 26.50 21.99 5.02
N ILE A 253 26.94 23.09 5.63
CA ILE A 253 26.34 23.65 6.85
C ILE A 253 25.53 24.86 6.44
N VAL A 254 24.20 24.74 6.45
CA VAL A 254 23.28 25.76 5.97
C VAL A 254 22.44 26.27 7.13
N SER A 255 22.29 27.60 7.22
CA SER A 255 21.40 28.24 8.18
C SER A 255 20.00 28.48 7.59
N ARG A 256 18.98 28.32 8.42
CA ARG A 256 17.61 28.68 8.09
C ARG A 256 16.97 29.41 9.27
N ASP A 257 16.67 30.67 9.04
CA ASP A 257 16.06 31.53 10.06
C ASP A 257 14.54 31.40 10.05
N THR A 258 13.94 31.27 11.24
CA THR A 258 12.50 31.21 11.46
C THR A 258 12.09 32.17 12.57
N GLN A 259 10.79 32.44 12.75
CA GLN A 259 10.32 33.36 13.82
C GLN A 259 10.68 32.86 15.23
N SER A 260 10.83 31.57 15.43
CA SER A 260 10.98 30.93 16.74
C SER A 260 12.37 30.41 17.06
N TYR A 261 13.21 30.19 16.04
CA TYR A 261 14.59 29.71 16.20
C TYR A 261 15.42 29.93 14.94
N PHE A 262 16.73 29.97 15.11
CA PHE A 262 17.70 29.95 14.03
C PHE A 262 18.20 28.53 13.83
N GLY A 263 17.74 27.85 12.76
CA GLY A 263 18.06 26.45 12.46
C GLY A 263 19.38 26.31 11.72
N ILE A 264 20.18 25.28 12.06
CA ILE A 264 21.42 24.91 11.37
C ILE A 264 21.28 23.48 10.89
N LEU A 265 21.38 23.29 9.55
CA LEU A 265 21.02 22.07 8.86
C LEU A 265 22.22 21.51 8.10
N LEU A 266 22.24 20.17 7.92
CA LEU A 266 23.18 19.50 7.04
C LEU A 266 22.59 19.41 5.63
N ASP A 267 23.34 19.87 4.62
CA ASP A 267 23.00 19.81 3.20
C ASP A 267 21.62 20.46 2.86
N ASP A 268 21.24 21.55 3.58
CA ASP A 268 19.93 22.22 3.47
C ASP A 268 18.73 21.26 3.64
N ASN A 269 18.88 20.22 4.42
CA ASN A 269 17.87 19.19 4.61
C ASN A 269 17.20 19.31 5.98
N ASN A 270 15.91 19.66 6.03
CA ASN A 270 15.11 19.78 7.26
C ASN A 270 15.07 18.49 8.10
N ARG A 271 15.31 17.33 7.49
CA ARG A 271 15.39 16.03 8.18
C ARG A 271 16.75 15.76 8.83
N LYS A 272 17.74 16.63 8.59
CA LYS A 272 19.08 16.52 9.15
C LYS A 272 19.49 17.79 9.90
N PRO A 273 18.73 18.18 10.95
CA PRO A 273 19.08 19.34 11.75
C PRO A 273 20.33 19.06 12.59
N LEU A 274 21.28 19.96 12.53
CA LEU A 274 22.52 19.88 13.34
C LEU A 274 22.30 20.47 14.72
N CYS A 275 21.63 21.62 14.79
CA CYS A 275 21.11 22.24 16.02
C CYS A 275 20.11 23.34 15.69
N ARG A 276 19.45 23.88 16.72
CA ARG A 276 18.61 25.09 16.65
C ARG A 276 19.04 26.05 17.76
N LEU A 277 19.20 27.32 17.43
CA LEU A 277 19.52 28.37 18.37
C LEU A 277 18.25 29.19 18.66
N HIS A 278 17.92 29.36 19.92
CA HIS A 278 16.78 30.15 20.37
C HIS A 278 17.33 31.37 21.14
N LEU A 279 17.62 32.46 20.43
CA LEU A 279 18.34 33.62 20.96
C LEU A 279 17.44 34.86 21.15
N ASN A 280 16.28 34.89 20.47
CA ASN A 280 15.39 36.06 20.43
C ASN A 280 14.41 36.15 21.62
N GLY A 281 14.52 35.26 22.63
CA GLY A 281 13.64 35.23 23.81
C GLY A 281 14.33 35.69 25.08
N GLY A 282 13.54 35.87 26.16
CA GLY A 282 14.07 36.24 27.49
C GLY A 282 14.97 35.17 28.11
N ASN A 283 14.83 33.89 27.71
CA ASN A 283 15.71 32.79 28.06
C ASN A 283 16.31 32.24 26.78
N LYS A 284 17.64 32.20 26.70
CA LYS A 284 18.37 31.69 25.57
C LYS A 284 18.68 30.19 25.77
N TYR A 285 18.54 29.38 24.71
CA TYR A 285 18.89 27.97 24.75
C TYR A 285 19.31 27.44 23.38
N ILE A 286 20.07 26.36 23.39
CA ILE A 286 20.42 25.57 22.21
C ILE A 286 19.63 24.25 22.23
N SER A 287 19.06 23.86 21.09
CA SER A 287 18.50 22.53 20.87
C SER A 287 19.50 21.67 20.14
N ILE A 288 19.88 20.54 20.74
CA ILE A 288 20.73 19.51 20.19
C ILE A 288 19.93 18.22 20.00
N PHE A 289 20.44 17.29 19.21
CA PHE A 289 19.72 16.05 18.87
C PHE A 289 20.48 14.84 19.40
N ASP A 290 19.76 13.90 20.04
CA ASP A 290 20.30 12.64 20.52
C ASP A 290 20.43 11.58 19.39
N ASP A 291 20.91 10.38 19.74
CA ASP A 291 21.11 9.27 18.80
C ASP A 291 19.78 8.79 18.16
N ASN A 292 18.62 9.10 18.77
CA ASN A 292 17.28 8.81 18.26
C ASN A 292 16.63 10.00 17.53
N LYS A 293 17.42 11.05 17.24
CA LYS A 293 16.97 12.32 16.64
C LYS A 293 15.97 13.10 17.50
N LYS A 294 15.90 12.80 18.81
CA LYS A 294 15.05 13.52 19.74
C LYS A 294 15.72 14.85 20.14
N GLU A 295 14.96 15.92 20.06
CA GLU A 295 15.40 17.28 20.46
C GLU A 295 15.55 17.39 21.97
N ILE A 296 16.71 17.89 22.42
CA ILE A 296 17.04 18.20 23.80
C ILE A 296 17.38 19.68 23.87
N LYS A 297 16.67 20.41 24.72
CA LYS A 297 16.89 21.87 24.94
C LYS A 297 17.77 22.10 26.13
N GLU A 298 18.89 22.80 25.91
CA GLU A 298 19.86 23.14 26.93
C GLU A 298 19.97 24.65 27.07
N PRO A 299 19.85 25.21 28.30
CA PRO A 299 19.97 26.63 28.51
C PRO A 299 21.39 27.12 28.28
N ILE A 300 21.51 28.34 27.71
CA ILE A 300 22.78 29.03 27.54
C ILE A 300 22.65 30.45 28.11
N ASN A 301 23.72 30.93 28.76
CA ASN A 301 23.74 32.30 29.31
C ASN A 301 24.39 33.26 28.33
N SER A 302 25.30 32.79 27.49
CA SER A 302 25.99 33.55 26.45
C SER A 302 26.12 32.70 25.18
N ILE A 303 26.42 33.34 24.06
CA ILE A 303 26.65 32.65 22.78
C ILE A 303 27.90 31.74 22.89
N ASP A 304 28.92 32.14 23.70
CA ASP A 304 30.12 31.33 23.91
C ASP A 304 29.82 29.99 24.59
N ASP A 305 28.71 29.84 25.30
CA ASP A 305 28.30 28.58 25.90
C ASP A 305 28.03 27.48 24.85
N ILE A 306 27.84 27.84 23.59
CA ILE A 306 27.71 26.90 22.46
C ILE A 306 28.91 25.98 22.34
N TYR A 307 30.11 26.46 22.68
CA TYR A 307 31.35 25.64 22.69
C TYR A 307 31.26 24.44 23.66
N ASN A 308 30.48 24.54 24.73
CA ASN A 308 30.28 23.45 25.68
C ASN A 308 29.58 22.23 25.06
N PHE A 309 28.87 22.44 23.95
CA PHE A 309 28.13 21.41 23.22
C PHE A 309 28.89 20.83 22.01
N GLU A 310 30.20 21.14 21.88
CA GLU A 310 31.06 20.67 20.78
C GLU A 310 30.91 19.15 20.55
N LYS A 311 31.00 18.36 21.63
CA LYS A 311 30.94 16.89 21.52
C LYS A 311 29.64 16.39 20.95
N GLN A 312 28.50 16.96 21.38
CA GLN A 312 27.16 16.59 20.94
C GLN A 312 26.95 16.97 19.48
N LEU A 313 27.37 18.18 19.09
CA LEU A 313 27.30 18.67 17.71
C LEU A 313 28.11 17.79 16.75
N LEU A 314 29.31 17.40 17.12
CA LEU A 314 30.15 16.50 16.31
C LEU A 314 29.59 15.09 16.24
N LYS A 315 28.96 14.60 17.31
CA LYS A 315 28.28 13.30 17.34
C LYS A 315 27.06 13.27 16.43
N THR A 316 26.26 14.35 16.39
CA THR A 316 25.14 14.48 15.48
C THR A 316 25.57 14.34 14.01
N VAL A 317 26.73 14.91 13.64
CA VAL A 317 27.30 14.76 12.29
C VAL A 317 27.70 13.31 12.00
N GLU A 318 28.29 12.61 12.98
CA GLU A 318 28.67 11.21 12.82
C GLU A 318 27.44 10.33 12.55
N ASN A 319 26.35 10.56 13.29
CA ASN A 319 25.09 9.82 13.13
C ASN A 319 24.52 10.00 11.71
N TYR A 320 24.59 11.22 11.13
CA TYR A 320 24.11 11.46 9.76
C TYR A 320 25.03 10.94 8.65
N ASN A 321 26.33 10.75 8.94
CA ASN A 321 27.26 10.18 7.97
C ASN A 321 27.28 8.63 8.01
N ALA A 322 26.72 8.01 9.04
CA ALA A 322 26.60 6.56 9.19
C ALA A 322 25.31 5.99 8.54
N GLU A 323 24.36 6.84 8.16
CA GLU A 323 23.15 6.52 7.37
C GLU A 323 23.43 6.65 5.86
#